data_8d69af40c71eb2cc3f3ba868a80288cb
#
_entry.id   8d69af40c71eb2cc3f3ba868a80288cb
#
_cell.length_a   1.000
_cell.length_b   1.000
_cell.length_c   1.000
_cell.angle_alpha   90.00
_cell.angle_beta   90.00
_cell.angle_gamma   90.00
#
_symmetry.space_group_name_H-M   'P 1'
#
loop_
_entity.id
_entity.type
_entity.pdbx_description
1 polymer ?
#
loop_
_entity_poly.entity_id
_entity_poly.type
_entity_poly.pdbx_seq_one_letter_code
_entity_poly.pdbx_strand_id
1 'polypeptide(L)'
;MTNHYWKIFKKNLTVITAIIGITIPIFCFYLVPDINILLEPLSKFGVAKESRFLWNTFLIILSILLYLTNDTLRDDIKDKISIAQYKILNIFNSTSSIALILTGLIDMDTRVPHLSFAAIFFLTYTGYIFWWGFLNIKYDLKKAIISIAISSIIMISSIVSIKYMHFGYGVFELIFITSIVTWNIKVKKQ
;
A
#
# COMPACT_ATOMS: atom_id res chain seq x y z
N MET A 1 7.09 -25.79 18.39
CA MET A 1 8.15 -24.90 17.84
C MET A 1 7.61 -23.86 16.84
N THR A 2 6.73 -24.19 15.92
CA THR A 2 6.17 -23.28 14.88
C THR A 2 5.49 -22.01 15.40
N ASN A 3 4.88 -22.04 16.59
CA ASN A 3 4.11 -20.93 17.15
C ASN A 3 4.97 -19.74 17.64
N HIS A 4 6.21 -19.98 18.06
CA HIS A 4 7.12 -18.94 18.57
C HIS A 4 7.66 -18.06 17.45
N TYR A 5 8.19 -18.65 16.37
CA TYR A 5 8.72 -17.92 15.21
C TYR A 5 7.63 -17.11 14.49
N TRP A 6 6.42 -17.67 14.40
CA TRP A 6 5.29 -16.96 13.81
C TRP A 6 4.88 -15.71 14.61
N LYS A 7 4.91 -15.77 15.95
CA LYS A 7 4.67 -14.59 16.80
C LYS A 7 5.75 -13.53 16.62
N ILE A 8 7.02 -13.91 16.55
CA ILE A 8 8.13 -12.96 16.30
C ILE A 8 7.98 -12.34 14.92
N PHE A 9 7.67 -13.12 13.90
CA PHE A 9 7.43 -12.62 12.54
C PHE A 9 6.27 -11.60 12.51
N LYS A 10 5.11 -11.95 13.05
CA LYS A 10 3.96 -11.04 13.15
C LYS A 10 4.30 -9.74 13.89
N LYS A 11 5.11 -9.81 14.94
CA LYS A 11 5.55 -8.62 15.69
C LYS A 11 6.39 -7.68 14.85
N ASN A 12 7.26 -8.21 14.00
CA ASN A 12 8.18 -7.42 13.18
C ASN A 12 7.65 -7.10 11.78
N LEU A 13 6.52 -7.67 11.40
CA LEU A 13 5.97 -7.59 10.03
C LEU A 13 5.83 -6.15 9.52
N THR A 14 5.32 -5.24 10.34
CA THR A 14 5.18 -3.83 9.98
C THR A 14 6.52 -3.16 9.70
N VAL A 15 7.54 -3.47 10.49
CA VAL A 15 8.90 -2.92 10.31
C VAL A 15 9.51 -3.49 9.03
N ILE A 16 9.36 -4.79 8.79
CA ILE A 16 9.82 -5.44 7.56
C ILE A 16 9.14 -4.82 6.34
N THR A 17 7.81 -4.65 6.38
CA THR A 17 7.03 -4.03 5.30
C THR A 17 7.50 -2.59 5.05
N ALA A 18 7.77 -1.82 6.10
CA ALA A 18 8.26 -0.45 5.98
C ALA A 18 9.66 -0.39 5.37
N ILE A 19 10.58 -1.23 5.83
CA ILE A 19 11.95 -1.30 5.31
C ILE A 19 11.91 -1.65 3.81
N ILE A 20 11.23 -2.71 3.43
CA ILE A 20 11.12 -3.15 2.03
C ILE A 20 10.42 -2.07 1.18
N GLY A 21 9.31 -1.49 1.69
CA GLY A 21 8.55 -0.46 1.00
C GLY A 21 9.33 0.83 0.72
N ILE A 22 10.37 1.12 1.49
CA ILE A 22 11.21 2.31 1.31
C ILE A 22 12.50 1.98 0.54
N THR A 23 13.18 0.89 0.91
CA THR A 23 14.53 0.60 0.38
C THR A 23 14.51 0.20 -1.08
N ILE A 24 13.52 -0.59 -1.51
CA ILE A 24 13.48 -1.06 -2.91
C ILE A 24 13.22 0.08 -3.90
N PRO A 25 12.23 0.98 -3.70
CA PRO A 25 12.09 2.16 -4.55
C PRO A 25 13.37 2.99 -4.64
N ILE A 26 14.04 3.27 -3.50
CA ILE A 26 15.31 4.02 -3.47
C ILE A 26 16.37 3.30 -4.32
N PHE A 27 16.48 1.98 -4.19
CA PHE A 27 17.45 1.20 -4.98
C PHE A 27 17.10 1.20 -6.48
N CYS A 28 15.82 1.17 -6.84
CA CYS A 28 15.40 1.32 -8.24
C CYS A 28 15.77 2.70 -8.82
N PHE A 29 15.67 3.78 -8.04
CA PHE A 29 16.17 5.10 -8.46
C PHE A 29 17.69 5.10 -8.69
N TYR A 30 18.43 4.36 -7.89
CA TYR A 30 19.88 4.22 -8.12
C TYR A 30 20.19 3.45 -9.42
N LEU A 31 19.41 2.41 -9.73
CA LEU A 31 19.60 1.62 -10.95
C LEU A 31 19.17 2.37 -12.22
N VAL A 32 18.17 3.24 -12.13
CA VAL A 32 17.58 3.97 -13.28
C VAL A 32 17.45 5.45 -12.90
N PRO A 33 18.57 6.20 -12.86
CA PRO A 33 18.58 7.58 -12.39
C PRO A 33 17.87 8.56 -13.32
N ASP A 34 17.65 8.17 -14.57
CA ASP A 34 17.05 9.04 -15.61
C ASP A 34 15.53 9.17 -15.49
N ILE A 35 14.88 8.38 -14.63
CA ILE A 35 13.44 8.49 -14.39
C ILE A 35 13.12 9.79 -13.65
N ASN A 36 12.37 10.66 -14.33
CA ASN A 36 11.87 11.89 -13.73
C ASN A 36 10.51 11.67 -13.06
N ILE A 37 10.51 11.51 -11.76
CA ILE A 37 9.28 11.28 -10.96
C ILE A 37 8.25 12.40 -11.04
N LEU A 38 8.66 13.60 -11.44
CA LEU A 38 7.72 14.71 -11.65
C LEU A 38 6.90 14.53 -12.92
N LEU A 39 7.39 13.75 -13.87
CA LEU A 39 6.77 13.54 -15.19
C LEU A 39 6.34 12.10 -15.44
N GLU A 40 6.97 11.14 -14.75
CA GLU A 40 6.80 9.71 -15.01
C GLU A 40 6.37 8.95 -13.75
N PRO A 41 5.55 7.88 -13.91
CA PRO A 41 5.16 7.03 -12.81
C PRO A 41 6.32 6.12 -12.35
N LEU A 42 6.31 5.70 -11.08
CA LEU A 42 7.30 4.74 -10.56
C LEU A 42 7.21 3.38 -11.25
N SER A 43 6.06 3.04 -11.82
CA SER A 43 5.89 1.80 -12.60
C SER A 43 6.80 1.73 -13.85
N LYS A 44 7.42 2.85 -14.26
CA LYS A 44 8.51 2.87 -15.25
C LYS A 44 9.69 1.97 -14.84
N PHE A 45 9.96 1.81 -13.55
CA PHE A 45 10.96 0.83 -13.08
C PHE A 45 10.61 -0.62 -13.48
N GLY A 46 9.33 -0.92 -13.67
CA GLY A 46 8.86 -2.24 -14.08
C GLY A 46 9.09 -2.57 -15.57
N VAL A 47 9.50 -1.61 -16.38
CA VAL A 47 9.84 -1.82 -17.81
C VAL A 47 11.31 -1.51 -18.11
N ALA A 48 11.99 -0.73 -17.28
CA ALA A 48 13.41 -0.45 -17.41
C ALA A 48 14.24 -1.73 -17.18
N LYS A 49 15.12 -2.08 -18.13
CA LYS A 49 15.88 -3.34 -18.14
C LYS A 49 16.62 -3.60 -16.84
N GLU A 50 17.19 -2.57 -16.23
CA GLU A 50 18.03 -2.61 -15.04
C GLU A 50 17.24 -2.90 -13.77
N SER A 51 15.98 -2.48 -13.69
CA SER A 51 15.14 -2.57 -12.49
C SER A 51 13.89 -3.42 -12.64
N ARG A 52 13.53 -3.87 -13.86
CA ARG A 52 12.28 -4.57 -14.17
C ARG A 52 11.99 -5.74 -13.24
N PHE A 53 12.94 -6.67 -13.13
CA PHE A 53 12.76 -7.85 -12.30
C PHE A 53 12.61 -7.48 -10.81
N LEU A 54 13.46 -6.57 -10.34
CA LEU A 54 13.44 -6.12 -8.95
C LEU A 54 12.11 -5.44 -8.61
N TRP A 55 11.67 -4.48 -9.45
CA TRP A 55 10.44 -3.72 -9.21
C TRP A 55 9.20 -4.60 -9.23
N ASN A 56 9.04 -5.44 -10.25
CA ASN A 56 7.87 -6.29 -10.39
C ASN A 56 7.80 -7.34 -9.26
N THR A 57 8.93 -7.95 -8.89
CA THR A 57 9.02 -8.85 -7.74
C THR A 57 8.71 -8.12 -6.42
N PHE A 58 9.19 -6.88 -6.27
CA PHE A 58 8.89 -6.03 -5.13
C PHE A 58 7.39 -5.81 -4.94
N LEU A 59 6.64 -5.48 -6.00
CA LEU A 59 5.20 -5.27 -5.90
C LEU A 59 4.46 -6.52 -5.39
N ILE A 60 4.87 -7.70 -5.87
CA ILE A 60 4.31 -8.99 -5.42
C ILE A 60 4.61 -9.23 -3.94
N ILE A 61 5.87 -9.08 -3.53
CA ILE A 61 6.29 -9.26 -2.12
C ILE A 61 5.60 -8.24 -1.23
N LEU A 62 5.57 -6.97 -1.63
CA LEU A 62 4.91 -5.90 -0.90
C LEU A 62 3.43 -6.19 -0.70
N SER A 63 2.76 -6.71 -1.72
CA SER A 63 1.35 -7.13 -1.62
C SER A 63 1.13 -8.15 -0.51
N ILE A 64 1.94 -9.20 -0.47
CA ILE A 64 1.85 -10.25 0.55
C ILE A 64 2.09 -9.66 1.95
N LEU A 65 3.12 -8.81 2.09
CA LEU A 65 3.46 -8.19 3.37
C LEU A 65 2.35 -7.23 3.85
N LEU A 66 1.77 -6.45 2.95
CA LEU A 66 0.64 -5.56 3.28
C LEU A 66 -0.59 -6.37 3.68
N TYR A 67 -0.91 -7.45 2.94
CA TYR A 67 -2.02 -8.34 3.29
C TYR A 67 -1.88 -8.89 4.71
N LEU A 68 -0.71 -9.44 5.05
CA LEU A 68 -0.43 -10.00 6.37
C LEU A 68 -0.42 -8.94 7.47
N THR A 69 0.10 -7.74 7.17
CA THR A 69 0.09 -6.63 8.13
C THR A 69 -1.34 -6.17 8.42
N ASN A 70 -2.15 -6.01 7.40
CA ASN A 70 -3.56 -5.64 7.53
C ASN A 70 -4.38 -6.73 8.23
N ASP A 71 -4.05 -8.01 8.02
CA ASP A 71 -4.67 -9.14 8.71
C ASP A 71 -4.45 -9.03 10.22
N THR A 72 -3.23 -8.67 10.66
CA THR A 72 -2.96 -8.45 12.09
C THR A 72 -3.76 -7.28 12.65
N LEU A 73 -3.87 -6.16 11.93
CA LEU A 73 -4.63 -4.98 12.35
C LEU A 73 -6.14 -5.26 12.41
N ARG A 74 -6.65 -6.08 11.51
CA ARG A 74 -8.05 -6.52 11.49
C ARG A 74 -8.35 -7.44 12.67
N ASP A 75 -7.43 -8.33 13.02
CA ASP A 75 -7.57 -9.21 14.18
C ASP A 75 -7.67 -8.42 15.50
N ASP A 76 -7.01 -7.26 15.61
CA ASP A 76 -7.06 -6.42 16.82
C ASP A 76 -8.45 -5.81 17.08
N ILE A 77 -9.32 -5.75 16.07
CA ILE A 77 -10.66 -5.14 16.19
C ILE A 77 -11.80 -6.13 15.92
N LYS A 78 -11.52 -7.38 15.55
CA LYS A 78 -12.54 -8.35 15.13
C LYS A 78 -13.65 -8.56 16.16
N ASP A 79 -13.31 -8.58 17.45
CA ASP A 79 -14.26 -8.82 18.53
C ASP A 79 -15.07 -7.55 18.90
N LYS A 80 -14.73 -6.40 18.31
CA LYS A 80 -15.35 -5.10 18.55
C LYS A 80 -16.32 -4.68 17.46
N ILE A 81 -16.31 -5.35 16.32
CA ILE A 81 -17.07 -4.98 15.12
C ILE A 81 -18.02 -6.09 14.68
N SER A 82 -19.04 -5.73 13.91
CA SER A 82 -19.97 -6.72 13.37
C SER A 82 -19.32 -7.60 12.29
N ILE A 83 -19.88 -8.80 12.06
CA ILE A 83 -19.43 -9.70 11.00
C ILE A 83 -19.46 -9.02 9.62
N ALA A 84 -20.48 -8.19 9.35
CA ALA A 84 -20.58 -7.46 8.09
C ALA A 84 -19.42 -6.46 7.92
N GLN A 85 -19.10 -5.70 8.97
CA GLN A 85 -17.97 -4.76 8.97
C GLN A 85 -16.62 -5.46 8.78
N TYR A 86 -16.44 -6.60 9.44
CA TYR A 86 -15.25 -7.44 9.26
C TYR A 86 -15.12 -7.97 7.83
N LYS A 87 -16.24 -8.41 7.21
CA LYS A 87 -16.26 -8.86 5.82
C LYS A 87 -15.85 -7.74 4.85
N ILE A 88 -16.31 -6.49 5.07
CA ILE A 88 -15.94 -5.34 4.24
C ILE A 88 -14.43 -5.10 4.30
N LEU A 89 -13.83 -5.10 5.51
CA LEU A 89 -12.37 -4.99 5.66
C LEU A 89 -11.63 -6.10 4.92
N ASN A 90 -12.14 -7.33 5.00
CA ASN A 90 -11.55 -8.47 4.31
C ASN A 90 -11.62 -8.31 2.78
N ILE A 91 -12.74 -7.85 2.25
CA ILE A 91 -12.89 -7.59 0.81
C ILE A 91 -11.87 -6.53 0.36
N PHE A 92 -11.77 -5.39 1.05
CA PHE A 92 -10.79 -4.36 0.72
C PHE A 92 -9.36 -4.90 0.76
N ASN A 93 -8.98 -5.63 1.82
CA ASN A 93 -7.65 -6.19 1.96
C ASN A 93 -7.31 -7.20 0.85
N SER A 94 -8.23 -8.14 0.57
CA SER A 94 -8.02 -9.15 -0.46
C SER A 94 -7.98 -8.55 -1.86
N THR A 95 -8.91 -7.63 -2.18
CA THR A 95 -8.96 -6.98 -3.49
C THR A 95 -7.73 -6.14 -3.74
N SER A 96 -7.28 -5.34 -2.76
CA SER A 96 -6.06 -4.55 -2.90
C SER A 96 -4.83 -5.43 -3.10
N SER A 97 -4.75 -6.54 -2.37
CA SER A 97 -3.62 -7.46 -2.49
C SER A 97 -3.57 -8.14 -3.86
N ILE A 98 -4.69 -8.68 -4.34
CA ILE A 98 -4.77 -9.28 -5.67
C ILE A 98 -4.43 -8.25 -6.75
N ALA A 99 -4.97 -7.03 -6.63
CA ALA A 99 -4.71 -5.98 -7.60
C ALA A 99 -3.22 -5.60 -7.64
N LEU A 100 -2.53 -5.49 -6.50
CA LEU A 100 -1.10 -5.19 -6.46
C LEU A 100 -0.24 -6.33 -7.02
N ILE A 101 -0.60 -7.61 -6.77
CA ILE A 101 0.05 -8.76 -7.40
C ILE A 101 -0.08 -8.68 -8.92
N LEU A 102 -1.29 -8.42 -9.43
CA LEU A 102 -1.54 -8.30 -10.87
C LEU A 102 -0.81 -7.11 -11.48
N THR A 103 -0.67 -5.99 -10.76
CA THR A 103 0.16 -4.86 -11.18
C THR A 103 1.62 -5.25 -11.32
N GLY A 104 2.16 -6.12 -10.44
CA GLY A 104 3.52 -6.63 -10.53
C GLY A 104 3.72 -7.70 -11.60
N LEU A 105 2.68 -8.44 -11.97
CA LEU A 105 2.74 -9.49 -13.00
C LEU A 105 2.53 -8.94 -14.41
N ILE A 106 1.77 -7.88 -14.57
CA ILE A 106 1.41 -7.29 -15.85
C ILE A 106 2.31 -6.08 -16.10
N ASP A 107 3.18 -6.21 -17.07
CA ASP A 107 4.10 -5.13 -17.44
C ASP A 107 3.36 -3.86 -17.84
N MET A 108 3.96 -2.71 -17.54
CA MET A 108 3.47 -1.41 -17.95
C MET A 108 3.41 -1.22 -19.48
N ASP A 109 4.10 -2.06 -20.25
CA ASP A 109 3.98 -2.10 -21.71
C ASP A 109 2.55 -2.43 -22.16
N THR A 110 1.82 -3.22 -21.37
CA THR A 110 0.38 -3.43 -21.51
C THR A 110 -0.39 -2.38 -20.69
N ARG A 111 -0.31 -1.14 -21.13
CA ARG A 111 -0.69 0.07 -20.38
C ARG A 111 -2.06 -0.02 -19.70
N VAL A 112 -3.10 -0.40 -20.45
CA VAL A 112 -4.48 -0.35 -19.93
C VAL A 112 -4.71 -1.34 -18.78
N PRO A 113 -4.40 -2.65 -18.89
CA PRO A 113 -4.56 -3.59 -17.78
C PRO A 113 -3.72 -3.20 -16.56
N HIS A 114 -2.45 -2.82 -16.75
CA HIS A 114 -1.56 -2.41 -15.65
C HIS A 114 -2.14 -1.23 -14.86
N LEU A 115 -2.55 -0.15 -15.54
CA LEU A 115 -3.14 1.03 -14.90
C LEU A 115 -4.46 0.71 -14.22
N SER A 116 -5.28 -0.20 -14.78
CA SER A 116 -6.53 -0.62 -14.16
C SER A 116 -6.30 -1.33 -12.83
N PHE A 117 -5.36 -2.27 -12.76
CA PHE A 117 -5.04 -2.96 -11.51
C PHE A 117 -4.36 -2.04 -10.50
N ALA A 118 -3.47 -1.15 -10.93
CA ALA A 118 -2.90 -0.12 -10.08
C ALA A 118 -4.00 0.78 -9.47
N ALA A 119 -4.95 1.25 -10.28
CA ALA A 119 -6.08 2.07 -9.80
C ALA A 119 -6.95 1.30 -8.80
N ILE A 120 -7.28 0.03 -9.07
CA ILE A 120 -8.02 -0.83 -8.13
C ILE A 120 -7.26 -0.96 -6.82
N PHE A 121 -5.94 -1.18 -6.86
CA PHE A 121 -5.10 -1.23 -5.66
C PHE A 121 -5.19 0.07 -4.86
N PHE A 122 -4.94 1.22 -5.49
CA PHE A 122 -4.97 2.52 -4.81
C PHE A 122 -6.31 2.81 -4.16
N LEU A 123 -7.41 2.58 -4.86
CA LEU A 123 -8.76 2.83 -4.36
C LEU A 123 -9.13 1.89 -3.21
N THR A 124 -8.89 0.60 -3.37
CA THR A 124 -9.31 -0.39 -2.36
C THR A 124 -8.43 -0.34 -1.12
N TYR A 125 -7.11 -0.07 -1.25
CA TYR A 125 -6.24 0.08 -0.10
C TYR A 125 -6.55 1.38 0.67
N THR A 126 -6.80 2.48 -0.02
CA THR A 126 -7.26 3.74 0.60
C THR A 126 -8.60 3.53 1.31
N GLY A 127 -9.52 2.81 0.67
CA GLY A 127 -10.80 2.42 1.27
C GLY A 127 -10.62 1.57 2.53
N TYR A 128 -9.64 0.64 2.53
CA TYR A 128 -9.29 -0.14 3.72
C TYR A 128 -8.84 0.75 4.89
N ILE A 129 -7.89 1.68 4.64
CA ILE A 129 -7.39 2.62 5.67
C ILE A 129 -8.53 3.46 6.22
N PHE A 130 -9.35 4.04 5.33
CA PHE A 130 -10.48 4.88 5.73
C PHE A 130 -11.50 4.11 6.56
N TRP A 131 -11.93 2.93 6.07
CA TRP A 131 -12.93 2.10 6.76
C TRP A 131 -12.43 1.60 8.11
N TRP A 132 -11.17 1.16 8.16
CA TRP A 132 -10.54 0.77 9.42
C TRP A 132 -10.51 1.93 10.43
N GLY A 133 -10.17 3.14 9.98
CA GLY A 133 -10.23 4.36 10.80
C GLY A 133 -11.63 4.65 11.30
N PHE A 134 -12.62 4.61 10.41
CA PHE A 134 -14.03 4.84 10.75
C PHE A 134 -14.53 3.88 11.84
N LEU A 135 -14.19 2.61 11.75
CA LEU A 135 -14.57 1.61 12.74
C LEU A 135 -13.89 1.85 14.11
N ASN A 136 -12.71 2.46 14.12
CA ASN A 136 -11.98 2.75 15.36
C ASN A 136 -12.41 4.04 16.07
N ILE A 137 -13.30 4.86 15.53
CA ILE A 137 -13.75 6.11 16.15
C ILE A 137 -14.24 5.88 17.59
N LYS A 138 -14.93 4.77 17.83
CA LYS A 138 -15.47 4.42 19.15
C LYS A 138 -14.48 3.77 20.10
N TYR A 139 -13.36 3.23 19.59
CA TYR A 139 -12.45 2.37 20.36
C TYR A 139 -11.09 3.01 20.59
N ASP A 140 -10.59 3.74 19.59
CA ASP A 140 -9.29 4.42 19.62
C ASP A 140 -9.35 5.65 18.70
N LEU A 141 -9.80 6.76 19.24
CA LEU A 141 -9.98 8.00 18.49
C LEU A 141 -8.67 8.49 17.85
N LYS A 142 -7.52 8.28 18.49
CA LYS A 142 -6.22 8.68 17.94
C LYS A 142 -5.88 7.90 16.68
N LYS A 143 -6.04 6.59 16.71
CA LYS A 143 -5.82 5.74 15.52
C LYS A 143 -6.84 6.05 14.41
N ALA A 144 -8.09 6.32 14.79
CA ALA A 144 -9.14 6.73 13.86
C ALA A 144 -8.77 8.01 13.11
N ILE A 145 -8.39 9.08 13.84
CA ILE A 145 -7.99 10.36 13.25
C ILE A 145 -6.79 10.19 12.32
N ILE A 146 -5.76 9.45 12.74
CA ILE A 146 -4.58 9.17 11.90
C ILE A 146 -5.00 8.48 10.59
N SER A 147 -5.85 7.47 10.66
CA SER A 147 -6.28 6.71 9.48
C SER A 147 -7.13 7.56 8.53
N ILE A 148 -8.09 8.31 9.05
CA ILE A 148 -8.93 9.21 8.24
C ILE A 148 -8.08 10.32 7.61
N ALA A 149 -7.15 10.92 8.36
CA ALA A 149 -6.27 11.96 7.83
C ALA A 149 -5.38 11.43 6.70
N ILE A 150 -4.75 10.27 6.90
CA ILE A 150 -3.88 9.65 5.89
C ILE A 150 -4.67 9.26 4.64
N SER A 151 -5.84 8.63 4.77
CA SER A 151 -6.67 8.30 3.62
C SER A 151 -7.14 9.55 2.86
N SER A 152 -7.45 10.64 3.58
CA SER A 152 -7.79 11.93 2.96
C SER A 152 -6.61 12.55 2.19
N ILE A 153 -5.40 12.50 2.73
CA ILE A 153 -4.18 12.95 2.05
C ILE A 153 -3.98 12.17 0.74
N ILE A 154 -4.13 10.84 0.78
CA ILE A 154 -4.04 10.00 -0.40
C ILE A 154 -5.10 10.39 -1.44
N MET A 155 -6.35 10.55 -1.04
CA MET A 155 -7.45 10.95 -1.93
C MET A 155 -7.21 12.32 -2.58
N ILE A 156 -6.82 13.32 -1.78
CA ILE A 156 -6.54 14.66 -2.29
C ILE A 156 -5.37 14.63 -3.28
N SER A 157 -4.28 13.94 -2.94
CA SER A 157 -3.11 13.84 -3.83
C SER A 157 -3.45 13.12 -5.14
N SER A 158 -4.33 12.11 -5.12
CA SER A 158 -4.79 11.43 -6.35
C SER A 158 -5.61 12.36 -7.25
N ILE A 159 -6.54 13.13 -6.67
CA ILE A 159 -7.36 14.11 -7.41
C ILE A 159 -6.47 15.21 -8.03
N VAL A 160 -5.50 15.71 -7.26
CA VAL A 160 -4.54 16.70 -7.74
C VAL A 160 -3.72 16.15 -8.90
N SER A 161 -3.20 14.91 -8.79
CA SER A 161 -2.44 14.26 -9.86
C SER A 161 -3.26 14.06 -11.13
N ILE A 162 -4.54 13.67 -11.02
CA ILE A 162 -5.43 13.49 -12.17
C ILE A 162 -5.74 14.83 -12.84
N LYS A 163 -6.04 15.86 -12.05
CA LYS A 163 -6.44 17.18 -12.55
C LYS A 163 -5.28 17.95 -13.20
N TYR A 164 -4.09 17.80 -12.63
CA TYR A 164 -2.88 18.49 -13.06
C TYR A 164 -1.88 17.46 -13.62
N MET A 165 -2.26 16.80 -14.72
CA MET A 165 -1.45 15.75 -15.39
C MET A 165 0.00 16.16 -15.74
N HIS A 166 0.36 17.45 -15.57
CA HIS A 166 1.73 17.95 -15.69
C HIS A 166 2.62 17.56 -14.49
N PHE A 167 2.02 17.24 -13.33
CA PHE A 167 2.72 16.60 -12.21
C PHE A 167 2.54 15.09 -12.37
N GLY A 168 3.61 14.39 -12.76
CA GLY A 168 3.57 12.99 -13.07
C GLY A 168 3.03 12.13 -11.91
N TYR A 169 2.46 11.00 -12.25
CA TYR A 169 1.92 10.03 -11.28
C TYR A 169 2.94 9.54 -10.26
N GLY A 170 4.26 9.66 -10.53
CA GLY A 170 5.32 9.23 -9.64
C GLY A 170 5.32 9.94 -8.29
N VAL A 171 5.01 11.25 -8.27
CA VAL A 171 4.86 11.99 -7.00
C VAL A 171 3.69 11.46 -6.18
N PHE A 172 2.54 11.20 -6.82
CA PHE A 172 1.40 10.59 -6.15
C PHE A 172 1.75 9.20 -5.59
N GLU A 173 2.42 8.36 -6.38
CA GLU A 173 2.83 7.01 -5.97
C GLU A 173 3.78 7.05 -4.78
N LEU A 174 4.72 8.02 -4.73
CA LEU A 174 5.58 8.24 -3.56
C LEU A 174 4.80 8.70 -2.32
N ILE A 175 3.87 9.65 -2.47
CA ILE A 175 2.98 10.07 -1.38
C ILE A 175 2.19 8.86 -0.88
N PHE A 176 1.69 8.03 -1.78
CA PHE A 176 0.93 6.83 -1.43
C PHE A 176 1.78 5.83 -0.63
N ILE A 177 2.97 5.46 -1.13
CA ILE A 177 3.87 4.51 -0.45
C ILE A 177 4.26 5.03 0.94
N THR A 178 4.68 6.30 1.04
CA THR A 178 5.08 6.90 2.32
C THR A 178 3.90 7.00 3.30
N SER A 179 2.70 7.27 2.80
CA SER A 179 1.47 7.31 3.59
C SER A 179 1.11 5.93 4.16
N ILE A 180 1.18 4.88 3.35
CA ILE A 180 0.96 3.49 3.80
C ILE A 180 1.95 3.09 4.88
N VAL A 181 3.24 3.34 4.65
CA VAL A 181 4.30 3.01 5.61
C VAL A 181 4.07 3.75 6.93
N THR A 182 3.80 5.06 6.86
CA THR A 182 3.53 5.90 8.03
C THR A 182 2.30 5.40 8.79
N TRP A 183 1.22 5.10 8.09
CA TRP A 183 0.00 4.58 8.69
C TRP A 183 0.24 3.28 9.43
N ASN A 184 0.87 2.30 8.79
CA ASN A 184 1.17 1.00 9.40
C ASN A 184 2.00 1.14 10.69
N ILE A 185 3.04 2.01 10.67
CA ILE A 185 3.89 2.25 11.84
C ILE A 185 3.10 2.93 12.96
N LYS A 186 2.31 3.96 12.66
CA LYS A 186 1.59 4.75 13.67
C LYS A 186 0.44 3.99 14.30
N VAL A 187 -0.26 3.16 13.53
CA VAL A 187 -1.44 2.44 14.00
C VAL A 187 -1.05 1.19 14.81
N LYS A 188 0.06 0.54 14.51
CA LYS A 188 0.53 -0.66 15.24
C LYS A 188 1.33 -0.33 16.50
N LYS A 189 1.94 0.84 16.60
CA LYS A 189 2.87 1.25 17.67
C LYS A 189 2.20 1.64 18.99
N GLN A 190 1.14 0.91 19.40
CA GLN A 190 0.61 1.11 20.78
C GLN A 190 0.31 -0.23 21.44
#